data_8e65809a7574eff7cd1d275cd4344886
#
_entry.id   8e65809a7574eff7cd1d275cd4344886
#
_cell.length_a   1.000
_cell.length_b   1.000
_cell.length_c   1.000
_cell.angle_alpha   90.00
_cell.angle_beta   90.00
_cell.angle_gamma   90.00
#
_symmetry.space_group_name_H-M   'P 1'
#
loop_
_entity.id
_entity.type
_entity.pdbx_description
1 polymer ?
#
loop_
_entity_poly.entity_id
_entity_poly.type
_entity_poly.pdbx_seq_one_letter_code
_entity_poly.pdbx_strand_id
1 'polypeptide(L)'
;MSARLLATLLACIIVLPLLARETVRDITVYGYNRLQGRQYTITERLEQFTPAVKARLEPDFAAAGLAWPPRELSFLAFKDVRHFEVYARNRPTDSWHFIHDYRIQGASGTLGPKLAEGDRQVPEGIYRLDSMNPNSRYHLSIRINYPNAFDRDVAQRDGRNRLGGDIMIHGARASDGCLAMGNETAEDLFVMAGLATDPRVRIIISPTDFRDPTSHVPTIVNPWLRELYLALRTELQQYRR
;
A
#
# COMPACT_ATOMS: atom_id res chain seq x y z
N MET A 1 33.12 29.53 -22.32
CA MET A 1 32.21 28.56 -21.70
C MET A 1 33.02 27.32 -21.40
N SER A 2 33.13 26.90 -20.13
CA SER A 2 33.99 25.77 -19.77
C SER A 2 33.31 24.44 -20.17
N ALA A 3 34.10 23.42 -20.53
CA ALA A 3 33.65 22.09 -20.93
C ALA A 3 32.74 21.43 -19.87
N ARG A 4 32.86 21.84 -18.59
CA ARG A 4 32.01 21.40 -17.50
C ARG A 4 30.58 21.93 -17.58
N LEU A 5 30.37 23.17 -18.04
CA LEU A 5 29.03 23.75 -18.26
C LEU A 5 28.28 23.06 -19.40
N LEU A 6 29.01 22.69 -20.46
CA LEU A 6 28.44 21.97 -21.62
C LEU A 6 28.01 20.55 -21.23
N ALA A 7 28.81 19.84 -20.43
CA ALA A 7 28.48 18.49 -19.98
C ALA A 7 27.25 18.48 -19.04
N THR A 8 27.10 19.48 -18.17
CA THR A 8 25.94 19.59 -17.28
C THR A 8 24.67 19.94 -18.05
N LEU A 9 24.75 20.81 -19.05
CA LEU A 9 23.64 21.14 -19.94
C LEU A 9 23.20 19.93 -20.81
N LEU A 10 24.17 19.16 -21.36
CA LEU A 10 23.86 17.95 -22.13
C LEU A 10 23.20 16.86 -21.24
N ALA A 11 23.66 16.67 -20.01
CA ALA A 11 23.06 15.73 -19.06
C ALA A 11 21.61 16.12 -18.70
N CYS A 12 21.33 17.40 -18.49
CA CYS A 12 19.97 17.89 -18.24
C CYS A 12 19.05 17.72 -19.46
N ILE A 13 19.56 17.87 -20.68
CA ILE A 13 18.78 17.74 -21.93
C ILE A 13 18.43 16.26 -22.22
N ILE A 14 19.22 15.30 -21.73
CA ILE A 14 18.97 13.86 -21.96
C ILE A 14 18.13 13.23 -20.83
N VAL A 15 18.33 13.64 -19.58
CA VAL A 15 17.63 13.05 -18.42
C VAL A 15 16.20 13.58 -18.25
N LEU A 16 15.95 14.87 -18.50
CA LEU A 16 14.59 15.43 -18.45
C LEU A 16 13.61 14.79 -19.45
N PRO A 17 13.98 14.52 -20.72
CA PRO A 17 13.06 13.86 -21.66
C PRO A 17 12.80 12.38 -21.33
N LEU A 18 13.72 11.68 -20.65
CA LEU A 18 13.52 10.29 -20.24
C LEU A 18 12.52 10.19 -19.08
N LEU A 19 12.64 11.03 -18.06
CA LEU A 19 11.70 11.13 -16.96
C LEU A 19 10.32 11.67 -17.42
N ALA A 20 10.30 12.60 -18.37
CA ALA A 20 9.06 13.09 -18.98
C ALA A 20 8.37 12.05 -19.88
N ARG A 21 9.14 11.15 -20.52
CA ARG A 21 8.56 10.09 -21.37
C ARG A 21 7.71 9.08 -20.63
N GLU A 22 8.15 8.63 -19.45
CA GLU A 22 7.37 7.69 -18.63
C GLU A 22 6.10 8.35 -18.10
N THR A 23 6.20 9.57 -17.58
CA THR A 23 5.04 10.33 -17.08
C THR A 23 4.04 10.67 -18.19
N VAL A 24 4.52 11.04 -19.37
CA VAL A 24 3.68 11.35 -20.55
C VAL A 24 3.07 10.06 -21.13
N ARG A 25 3.80 8.94 -21.14
CA ARG A 25 3.27 7.66 -21.60
C ARG A 25 2.15 7.17 -20.68
N ASP A 26 2.33 7.27 -19.38
CA ASP A 26 1.32 6.87 -18.40
C ASP A 26 0.06 7.73 -18.50
N ILE A 27 0.21 9.05 -18.65
CA ILE A 27 -0.91 9.98 -18.82
C ILE A 27 -1.62 9.75 -20.16
N THR A 28 -0.89 9.49 -21.26
CA THR A 28 -1.49 9.28 -22.58
C THR A 28 -2.21 7.93 -22.67
N VAL A 29 -1.63 6.85 -22.17
CA VAL A 29 -2.27 5.53 -22.17
C VAL A 29 -3.50 5.53 -21.25
N TYR A 30 -3.42 6.18 -20.09
CA TYR A 30 -4.55 6.32 -19.19
C TYR A 30 -5.69 7.17 -19.80
N GLY A 31 -5.34 8.32 -20.39
CA GLY A 31 -6.30 9.20 -21.07
C GLY A 31 -6.93 8.55 -22.29
N TYR A 32 -6.15 7.84 -23.10
CA TYR A 32 -6.63 7.13 -24.29
C TYR A 32 -7.61 5.99 -23.92
N ASN A 33 -7.25 5.15 -22.95
CA ASN A 33 -8.11 4.05 -22.51
C ASN A 33 -9.43 4.54 -21.88
N ARG A 34 -9.38 5.67 -21.18
CA ARG A 34 -10.57 6.33 -20.63
C ARG A 34 -11.47 6.90 -21.73
N LEU A 35 -10.90 7.47 -22.79
CA LEU A 35 -11.62 7.98 -23.95
C LEU A 35 -12.26 6.84 -24.76
N GLN A 36 -11.61 5.66 -24.81
CA GLN A 36 -12.11 4.45 -25.48
C GLN A 36 -13.17 3.68 -24.65
N GLY A 37 -13.39 4.08 -23.38
CA GLY A 37 -14.32 3.36 -22.47
C GLY A 37 -13.90 1.93 -22.16
N ARG A 38 -12.62 1.54 -22.45
CA ARG A 38 -12.13 0.17 -22.22
C ARG A 38 -12.06 -0.12 -20.73
N GLN A 39 -12.78 -1.15 -20.31
CA GLN A 39 -12.69 -1.72 -18.97
C GLN A 39 -11.83 -2.98 -19.00
N TYR A 40 -10.91 -3.09 -18.06
CA TYR A 40 -10.06 -4.26 -17.88
C TYR A 40 -10.62 -5.13 -16.76
N THR A 41 -10.54 -6.44 -16.93
CA THR A 41 -10.74 -7.38 -15.84
C THR A 41 -9.51 -7.48 -14.96
N ILE A 42 -9.65 -8.05 -13.75
CA ILE A 42 -8.51 -8.36 -12.88
C ILE A 42 -7.54 -9.30 -13.61
N THR A 43 -8.06 -10.33 -14.29
CA THR A 43 -7.24 -11.30 -15.04
C THR A 43 -6.40 -10.62 -16.11
N GLU A 44 -6.97 -9.73 -16.94
CA GLU A 44 -6.21 -9.01 -17.96
C GLU A 44 -5.09 -8.15 -17.36
N ARG A 45 -5.32 -7.54 -16.19
CA ARG A 45 -4.28 -6.76 -15.49
C ARG A 45 -3.20 -7.66 -14.88
N LEU A 46 -3.59 -8.80 -14.34
CA LEU A 46 -2.62 -9.79 -13.88
C LEU A 46 -1.74 -10.30 -15.04
N GLU A 47 -2.34 -10.68 -16.17
CA GLU A 47 -1.60 -11.09 -17.36
C GLU A 47 -0.65 -10.00 -17.86
N GLN A 48 -1.10 -8.74 -17.84
CA GLN A 48 -0.32 -7.59 -18.27
C GLN A 48 0.92 -7.34 -17.41
N PHE A 49 0.78 -7.38 -16.07
CA PHE A 49 1.83 -6.93 -15.17
C PHE A 49 2.65 -8.05 -14.54
N THR A 50 2.13 -9.29 -14.48
CA THR A 50 2.85 -10.41 -13.86
C THR A 50 4.27 -10.64 -14.39
N PRO A 51 4.58 -10.56 -15.70
CA PRO A 51 5.94 -10.79 -16.16
C PRO A 51 6.97 -9.84 -15.55
N ALA A 52 6.65 -8.54 -15.49
CA ALA A 52 7.53 -7.51 -14.93
C ALA A 52 7.62 -7.62 -13.40
N VAL A 53 6.49 -7.80 -12.72
CA VAL A 53 6.42 -7.96 -11.27
C VAL A 53 7.16 -9.22 -10.81
N LYS A 54 6.96 -10.34 -11.49
CA LYS A 54 7.69 -11.58 -11.22
C LYS A 54 9.20 -11.38 -11.34
N ALA A 55 9.66 -10.72 -12.41
CA ALA A 55 11.09 -10.45 -12.61
C ALA A 55 11.69 -9.60 -11.48
N ARG A 56 10.92 -8.67 -10.88
CA ARG A 56 11.38 -7.85 -9.75
C ARG A 56 11.38 -8.61 -8.42
N LEU A 57 10.34 -9.40 -8.14
CA LEU A 57 10.08 -9.91 -6.78
C LEU A 57 10.40 -11.39 -6.58
N GLU A 58 10.43 -12.23 -7.64
CA GLU A 58 10.79 -13.65 -7.50
C GLU A 58 12.14 -13.87 -6.82
N PRO A 59 13.20 -13.06 -7.07
CA PRO A 59 14.45 -13.18 -6.32
C PRO A 59 14.30 -12.97 -4.81
N ASP A 60 13.43 -12.04 -4.37
CA ASP A 60 13.20 -11.78 -2.95
C ASP A 60 12.43 -12.94 -2.30
N PHE A 61 11.44 -13.51 -2.98
CA PHE A 61 10.75 -14.71 -2.54
C PHE A 61 11.71 -15.89 -2.42
N ALA A 62 12.59 -16.09 -3.41
CA ALA A 62 13.60 -17.15 -3.38
C ALA A 62 14.59 -16.96 -2.22
N ALA A 63 15.05 -15.72 -1.96
CA ALA A 63 15.91 -15.39 -0.82
C ALA A 63 15.24 -15.66 0.53
N ALA A 64 13.92 -15.48 0.62
CA ALA A 64 13.12 -15.82 1.79
C ALA A 64 12.78 -17.31 1.92
N GLY A 65 13.19 -18.15 0.95
CA GLY A 65 12.85 -19.59 0.92
C GLY A 65 11.40 -19.88 0.59
N LEU A 66 10.72 -18.95 -0.09
CA LEU A 66 9.32 -19.06 -0.47
C LEU A 66 9.15 -19.17 -1.99
N ALA A 67 8.06 -19.82 -2.41
CA ALA A 67 7.72 -19.93 -3.81
C ALA A 67 7.01 -18.67 -4.32
N TRP A 68 7.18 -18.35 -5.60
CA TRP A 68 6.35 -17.45 -6.37
C TRP A 68 5.30 -18.25 -7.17
N PRO A 69 4.04 -17.86 -7.22
CA PRO A 69 3.39 -16.78 -6.47
C PRO A 69 3.22 -17.09 -4.97
N PRO A 70 2.99 -16.08 -4.12
CA PRO A 70 2.82 -16.28 -2.68
C PRO A 70 1.56 -17.07 -2.36
N ARG A 71 1.57 -17.78 -1.23
CA ARG A 71 0.36 -18.43 -0.73
C ARG A 71 -0.43 -17.52 0.19
N GLU A 72 0.19 -16.99 1.21
CA GLU A 72 -0.40 -16.00 2.12
C GLU A 72 0.45 -14.74 2.16
N LEU A 73 -0.21 -13.60 2.24
CA LEU A 73 0.40 -12.27 2.26
C LEU A 73 -0.06 -11.44 3.45
N SER A 74 0.84 -10.60 3.92
CA SER A 74 0.55 -9.52 4.85
C SER A 74 1.28 -8.25 4.43
N PHE A 75 0.57 -7.12 4.46
CA PHE A 75 1.05 -5.78 4.16
C PHE A 75 1.06 -4.95 5.44
N LEU A 76 2.20 -4.35 5.77
CA LEU A 76 2.37 -3.51 6.95
C LEU A 76 2.71 -2.09 6.52
N ALA A 77 1.93 -1.11 6.97
CA ALA A 77 2.16 0.31 6.71
C ALA A 77 2.44 1.06 8.00
N PHE A 78 3.56 1.78 8.06
CA PHE A 78 3.97 2.64 9.17
C PHE A 78 3.86 4.10 8.75
N LYS A 79 2.92 4.83 9.36
CA LYS A 79 2.53 6.18 8.90
C LYS A 79 3.60 7.24 9.16
N ASP A 80 4.26 7.19 10.32
CA ASP A 80 5.26 8.17 10.76
C ASP A 80 6.46 8.26 9.81
N VAL A 81 6.98 7.11 9.41
CA VAL A 81 8.16 7.00 8.53
C VAL A 81 7.80 6.77 7.06
N ARG A 82 6.49 6.70 6.74
CA ARG A 82 6.00 6.39 5.39
C ARG A 82 6.62 5.14 4.78
N HIS A 83 6.67 4.10 5.57
CA HIS A 83 7.27 2.82 5.22
C HIS A 83 6.20 1.75 5.06
N PHE A 84 6.39 0.85 4.10
CA PHE A 84 5.46 -0.23 3.79
C PHE A 84 6.24 -1.52 3.59
N GLU A 85 5.88 -2.58 4.30
CA GLU A 85 6.54 -3.88 4.25
C GLU A 85 5.61 -4.96 3.72
N VAL A 86 6.16 -5.90 2.97
CA VAL A 86 5.49 -7.10 2.48
C VAL A 86 6.06 -8.32 3.16
N TYR A 87 5.18 -9.14 3.69
CA TYR A 87 5.48 -10.44 4.28
C TYR A 87 4.68 -11.53 3.60
N ALA A 88 5.27 -12.72 3.52
CA ALA A 88 4.61 -13.92 3.00
C ALA A 88 4.91 -15.14 3.85
N ARG A 89 4.10 -16.20 3.69
CA ARG A 89 4.34 -17.54 4.25
C ARG A 89 3.64 -18.61 3.43
N ASN A 90 4.09 -19.84 3.58
CA ASN A 90 3.53 -20.97 2.80
C ASN A 90 2.32 -21.63 3.48
N ARG A 91 2.21 -21.57 4.81
CA ARG A 91 1.12 -22.18 5.59
C ARG A 91 0.72 -21.28 6.75
N PRO A 92 -0.52 -21.35 7.23
CA PRO A 92 -0.99 -20.55 8.37
C PRO A 92 -0.17 -20.74 9.66
N THR A 93 0.50 -21.89 9.81
CA THR A 93 1.33 -22.23 10.96
C THR A 93 2.78 -21.79 10.83
N ASP A 94 3.20 -21.38 9.63
CA ASP A 94 4.58 -20.94 9.40
C ASP A 94 4.77 -19.50 9.90
N SER A 95 5.99 -19.14 10.25
CA SER A 95 6.36 -17.76 10.54
C SER A 95 6.22 -16.89 9.28
N TRP A 96 5.96 -15.61 9.48
CA TRP A 96 6.01 -14.62 8.42
C TRP A 96 7.45 -14.33 8.04
N HIS A 97 7.75 -14.35 6.73
CA HIS A 97 9.04 -13.98 6.17
C HIS A 97 8.93 -12.62 5.49
N PHE A 98 9.86 -11.73 5.79
CA PHE A 98 10.00 -10.46 5.08
C PHE A 98 10.35 -10.73 3.62
N ILE A 99 9.68 -10.03 2.70
CA ILE A 99 9.90 -10.16 1.25
C ILE A 99 10.52 -8.88 0.72
N HIS A 100 9.81 -7.76 0.85
CA HIS A 100 10.21 -6.50 0.25
C HIS A 100 9.66 -5.32 1.03
N ASP A 101 10.23 -4.15 0.81
CA ASP A 101 9.70 -2.91 1.38
C ASP A 101 9.61 -1.78 0.35
N TYR A 102 8.71 -0.86 0.61
CA TYR A 102 8.42 0.27 -0.25
C TYR A 102 8.29 1.56 0.56
N ARG A 103 8.49 2.68 -0.12
CA ARG A 103 8.14 3.98 0.43
C ARG A 103 6.69 4.32 0.08
N ILE A 104 5.89 4.74 1.06
CA ILE A 104 4.57 5.32 0.83
C ILE A 104 4.78 6.72 0.22
N GLN A 105 4.33 6.91 -1.03
CA GLN A 105 4.51 8.16 -1.79
C GLN A 105 3.57 9.27 -1.33
N GLY A 106 2.39 8.92 -0.83
CA GLY A 106 1.41 9.84 -0.28
C GLY A 106 0.50 9.19 0.74
N ALA A 107 0.36 9.86 1.87
CA ALA A 107 -0.60 9.53 2.92
C ALA A 107 -1.05 10.85 3.53
N SER A 108 -2.34 11.12 3.48
CA SER A 108 -2.93 12.34 4.05
C SER A 108 -3.29 12.15 5.53
N GLY A 109 -3.52 13.25 6.21
CA GLY A 109 -3.82 13.27 7.63
C GLY A 109 -2.57 13.26 8.51
N THR A 110 -2.75 12.89 9.76
CA THR A 110 -1.73 12.85 10.81
C THR A 110 -1.65 11.46 11.44
N LEU A 111 -0.82 11.26 12.47
CA LEU A 111 -0.89 10.06 13.30
C LEU A 111 -2.20 10.05 14.09
N GLY A 112 -2.76 8.87 14.27
CA GLY A 112 -4.09 8.63 14.84
C GLY A 112 -5.05 7.98 13.83
N PRO A 113 -6.13 7.37 14.32
CA PRO A 113 -7.10 6.64 13.52
C PRO A 113 -7.98 7.59 12.69
N LYS A 114 -8.63 7.04 11.66
CA LYS A 114 -9.70 7.71 10.93
C LYS A 114 -10.98 7.68 11.76
N LEU A 115 -11.63 8.84 11.93
CA LEU A 115 -12.80 8.97 12.80
C LEU A 115 -14.10 9.32 12.06
N ALA A 116 -14.01 10.01 10.91
CA ALA A 116 -15.17 10.50 10.20
C ALA A 116 -14.98 10.51 8.68
N GLU A 117 -16.09 10.50 7.95
CA GLU A 117 -16.09 10.76 6.53
C GLU A 117 -15.54 12.16 6.22
N GLY A 118 -14.68 12.27 5.21
CA GLY A 118 -14.09 13.55 4.80
C GLY A 118 -12.96 14.09 5.69
N ASP A 119 -12.54 13.37 6.74
CA ASP A 119 -11.43 13.79 7.61
C ASP A 119 -10.05 13.65 6.96
N ARG A 120 -9.98 13.09 5.75
CA ARG A 120 -8.75 12.86 4.97
C ARG A 120 -7.70 12.03 5.70
N GLN A 121 -8.12 11.24 6.66
CA GLN A 121 -7.24 10.49 7.53
C GLN A 121 -7.05 9.06 7.01
N VAL A 122 -5.80 8.61 6.89
CA VAL A 122 -5.48 7.19 6.71
C VAL A 122 -5.82 6.47 8.01
N PRO A 123 -6.68 5.42 7.99
CA PRO A 123 -7.06 4.69 9.20
C PRO A 123 -5.86 3.96 9.81
N GLU A 124 -5.97 3.60 11.09
CA GLU A 124 -5.05 2.74 11.81
C GLU A 124 -5.80 1.52 12.31
N GLY A 125 -5.26 0.33 12.09
CA GLY A 125 -5.94 -0.90 12.45
C GLY A 125 -5.40 -2.14 11.75
N ILE A 126 -6.08 -3.26 12.01
CA ILE A 126 -5.83 -4.56 11.39
C ILE A 126 -6.97 -4.81 10.39
N TYR A 127 -6.66 -4.71 9.13
CA TYR A 127 -7.59 -4.82 8.01
C TYR A 127 -7.28 -6.06 7.16
N ARG A 128 -8.06 -6.23 6.12
CA ARG A 128 -7.84 -7.21 5.07
C ARG A 128 -8.22 -6.60 3.71
N LEU A 129 -7.74 -7.22 2.65
CA LEU A 129 -8.19 -6.93 1.31
C LEU A 129 -9.70 -7.18 1.21
N ASP A 130 -10.43 -6.20 0.70
CA ASP A 130 -11.86 -6.27 0.42
C ASP A 130 -12.13 -6.53 -1.06
N SER A 131 -11.53 -5.72 -1.94
CA SER A 131 -11.68 -5.85 -3.37
C SER A 131 -10.48 -5.26 -4.12
N MET A 132 -10.35 -5.62 -5.39
CA MET A 132 -9.32 -5.14 -6.31
C MET A 132 -9.97 -4.40 -7.47
N ASN A 133 -9.46 -3.20 -7.80
CA ASN A 133 -9.97 -2.40 -8.90
C ASN A 133 -8.92 -2.29 -10.03
N PRO A 134 -9.11 -3.00 -11.15
CA PRO A 134 -8.21 -2.97 -12.30
C PRO A 134 -8.35 -1.68 -13.13
N ASN A 135 -9.36 -0.86 -12.87
CA ASN A 135 -9.71 0.37 -13.59
C ASN A 135 -9.70 1.61 -12.68
N SER A 136 -8.89 1.59 -11.63
CA SER A 136 -8.77 2.71 -10.71
C SER A 136 -8.32 3.98 -11.45
N ARG A 137 -8.91 5.15 -11.07
CA ARG A 137 -8.43 6.44 -11.59
C ARG A 137 -6.97 6.74 -11.18
N TYR A 138 -6.42 5.99 -10.25
CA TYR A 138 -5.04 6.04 -9.79
C TYR A 138 -4.25 4.80 -10.23
N HIS A 139 -4.41 4.35 -11.45
CA HIS A 139 -3.80 3.20 -12.09
C HIS A 139 -4.42 1.87 -11.65
N LEU A 140 -3.98 1.28 -10.55
CA LEU A 140 -4.52 0.08 -9.91
C LEU A 140 -4.82 0.39 -8.45
N SER A 141 -5.79 -0.30 -7.85
CA SER A 141 -6.04 -0.16 -6.43
C SER A 141 -6.53 -1.44 -5.77
N ILE A 142 -6.18 -1.56 -4.49
CA ILE A 142 -6.65 -2.58 -3.55
C ILE A 142 -7.46 -1.84 -2.49
N ARG A 143 -8.75 -2.18 -2.34
CA ARG A 143 -9.60 -1.65 -1.28
C ARG A 143 -9.41 -2.46 -0.01
N ILE A 144 -9.27 -1.78 1.12
CA ILE A 144 -9.27 -2.42 2.43
C ILE A 144 -10.68 -2.42 3.04
N ASN A 145 -10.96 -3.34 3.94
CA ASN A 145 -12.28 -3.49 4.59
C ASN A 145 -12.52 -2.46 5.73
N TYR A 146 -12.09 -1.20 5.53
CA TYR A 146 -12.44 -0.10 6.43
C TYR A 146 -13.87 0.42 6.08
N PRO A 147 -14.73 0.72 7.08
CA PRO A 147 -14.58 0.41 8.50
C PRO A 147 -14.82 -1.08 8.78
N ASN A 148 -13.96 -1.70 9.59
CA ASN A 148 -14.11 -3.08 10.02
C ASN A 148 -15.03 -3.18 11.26
N ALA A 149 -15.10 -4.34 11.91
CA ALA A 149 -15.96 -4.55 13.09
C ALA A 149 -15.50 -3.69 14.28
N PHE A 150 -14.17 -3.57 14.51
CA PHE A 150 -13.62 -2.74 15.57
C PHE A 150 -13.94 -1.26 15.35
N ASP A 151 -13.72 -0.74 14.12
CA ASP A 151 -14.01 0.66 13.79
C ASP A 151 -15.48 1.01 14.04
N ARG A 152 -16.41 0.11 13.70
CA ARG A 152 -17.85 0.31 13.93
C ARG A 152 -18.22 0.25 15.42
N ASP A 153 -17.64 -0.68 16.15
CA ASP A 153 -17.88 -0.83 17.59
C ASP A 153 -17.43 0.43 18.37
N VAL A 154 -16.21 0.88 18.14
CA VAL A 154 -15.71 2.10 18.81
C VAL A 154 -16.46 3.36 18.36
N ALA A 155 -16.89 3.41 17.10
CA ALA A 155 -17.71 4.51 16.62
C ALA A 155 -19.09 4.54 17.32
N GLN A 156 -19.70 3.39 17.51
CA GLN A 156 -20.97 3.28 18.26
C GLN A 156 -20.80 3.74 19.71
N ARG A 157 -19.72 3.33 20.38
CA ARG A 157 -19.38 3.77 21.73
C ARG A 157 -19.18 5.30 21.84
N ASP A 158 -18.61 5.90 20.80
CA ASP A 158 -18.37 7.35 20.71
C ASP A 158 -19.58 8.14 20.13
N GLY A 159 -20.69 7.49 19.78
CA GLY A 159 -21.85 8.13 19.13
C GLY A 159 -21.59 8.61 17.70
N ARG A 160 -20.56 8.08 17.00
CA ARG A 160 -20.22 8.41 15.62
C ARG A 160 -20.93 7.47 14.65
N ASN A 161 -21.53 7.99 13.59
CA ASN A 161 -22.32 7.22 12.63
C ASN A 161 -21.90 7.42 11.17
N ARG A 162 -21.00 8.36 10.86
CA ARG A 162 -20.48 8.64 9.52
C ARG A 162 -18.98 8.44 9.47
N LEU A 163 -18.56 7.18 9.32
CA LEU A 163 -17.15 6.81 9.32
C LEU A 163 -16.49 7.00 7.94
N GLY A 164 -17.30 7.04 6.87
CA GLY A 164 -16.83 6.97 5.50
C GLY A 164 -16.35 5.57 5.11
N GLY A 165 -15.59 5.49 4.03
CA GLY A 165 -15.12 4.23 3.46
C GLY A 165 -14.18 4.49 2.30
N ASP A 166 -14.10 3.54 1.35
CA ASP A 166 -13.31 3.65 0.11
C ASP A 166 -11.82 3.94 0.35
N ILE A 167 -11.26 3.34 1.40
CA ILE A 167 -9.84 3.43 1.69
C ILE A 167 -9.08 2.43 0.83
N MET A 168 -8.09 2.94 0.09
CA MET A 168 -7.37 2.17 -0.92
C MET A 168 -5.86 2.25 -0.74
N ILE A 169 -5.18 1.18 -1.14
CA ILE A 169 -3.77 1.16 -1.50
C ILE A 169 -3.75 1.28 -3.02
N HIS A 170 -3.13 2.32 -3.59
CA HIS A 170 -3.27 2.62 -5.02
C HIS A 170 -2.01 3.25 -5.63
N GLY A 171 -1.97 3.30 -6.95
CA GLY A 171 -0.93 4.02 -7.72
C GLY A 171 -0.99 5.54 -7.56
N ALA A 172 -0.21 6.25 -8.38
CA ALA A 172 0.00 7.69 -8.27
C ALA A 172 0.54 8.13 -6.89
N ARG A 173 0.46 9.44 -6.58
CA ARG A 173 1.06 10.04 -5.37
C ARG A 173 0.09 10.85 -4.53
N ALA A 174 -1.08 11.18 -5.07
CA ALA A 174 -2.10 11.94 -4.35
C ALA A 174 -2.87 11.05 -3.39
N SER A 175 -3.09 11.52 -2.18
CA SER A 175 -3.86 10.82 -1.16
C SER A 175 -4.94 11.73 -0.57
N ASP A 176 -6.10 11.12 -0.31
CA ASP A 176 -7.22 11.70 0.45
C ASP A 176 -7.82 10.61 1.36
N GLY A 177 -7.02 10.20 2.37
CA GLY A 177 -7.33 9.09 3.28
C GLY A 177 -6.81 7.73 2.83
N CYS A 178 -6.16 7.64 1.67
CA CYS A 178 -5.62 6.41 1.09
C CYS A 178 -4.09 6.29 1.28
N LEU A 179 -3.53 5.14 0.92
CA LEU A 179 -2.09 4.91 0.79
C LEU A 179 -1.72 4.96 -0.70
N ALA A 180 -1.10 6.06 -1.14
CA ALA A 180 -0.60 6.21 -2.50
C ALA A 180 0.83 5.68 -2.59
N MET A 181 1.06 4.66 -3.44
CA MET A 181 2.30 3.90 -3.50
C MET A 181 3.16 4.22 -4.73
N GLY A 182 2.63 4.95 -5.72
CA GLY A 182 3.21 5.02 -7.06
C GLY A 182 2.79 3.83 -7.92
N ASN A 183 2.93 3.95 -9.24
CA ASN A 183 2.33 2.98 -10.16
C ASN A 183 3.02 1.61 -10.11
N GLU A 184 4.36 1.58 -10.13
CA GLU A 184 5.12 0.32 -10.10
C GLU A 184 4.85 -0.48 -8.81
N THR A 185 4.89 0.16 -7.65
CA THR A 185 4.55 -0.50 -6.38
C THR A 185 3.09 -0.97 -6.36
N ALA A 186 2.16 -0.18 -6.93
CA ALA A 186 0.77 -0.61 -7.01
C ALA A 186 0.59 -1.84 -7.91
N GLU A 187 1.37 -1.99 -8.99
CA GLU A 187 1.43 -3.20 -9.81
C GLU A 187 1.95 -4.38 -9.02
N ASP A 188 3.04 -4.21 -8.28
CA ASP A 188 3.63 -5.26 -7.44
C ASP A 188 2.62 -5.78 -6.41
N LEU A 189 2.01 -4.88 -5.64
CA LEU A 189 1.02 -5.23 -4.62
C LEU A 189 -0.24 -5.87 -5.22
N PHE A 190 -0.72 -5.34 -6.36
CA PHE A 190 -1.90 -5.85 -7.06
C PHE A 190 -1.66 -7.27 -7.59
N VAL A 191 -0.51 -7.51 -8.24
CA VAL A 191 -0.16 -8.83 -8.77
C VAL A 191 0.07 -9.83 -7.64
N MET A 192 0.84 -9.48 -6.61
CA MET A 192 1.04 -10.37 -5.45
C MET A 192 -0.30 -10.76 -4.82
N ALA A 193 -1.18 -9.79 -4.58
CA ALA A 193 -2.49 -10.03 -3.99
C ALA A 193 -3.42 -10.86 -4.89
N GLY A 194 -3.40 -10.58 -6.20
CA GLY A 194 -4.25 -11.27 -7.17
C GLY A 194 -3.82 -12.70 -7.49
N LEU A 195 -2.53 -13.01 -7.31
CA LEU A 195 -1.97 -14.36 -7.52
C LEU A 195 -1.87 -15.16 -6.20
N ALA A 196 -2.06 -14.54 -5.04
CA ALA A 196 -2.01 -15.23 -3.77
C ALA A 196 -3.06 -16.35 -3.70
N THR A 197 -2.66 -17.53 -3.27
CA THR A 197 -3.57 -18.68 -3.16
C THR A 197 -4.65 -18.45 -2.09
N ASP A 198 -4.29 -17.76 -0.99
CA ASP A 198 -5.25 -17.29 0.00
C ASP A 198 -5.59 -15.81 -0.30
N PRO A 199 -6.83 -15.51 -0.73
CA PRO A 199 -7.23 -14.13 -1.06
C PRO A 199 -7.35 -13.22 0.17
N ARG A 200 -7.21 -13.76 1.38
CA ARG A 200 -7.32 -13.00 2.63
C ARG A 200 -6.03 -12.28 2.96
N VAL A 201 -5.58 -11.39 2.07
CA VAL A 201 -4.39 -10.56 2.33
C VAL A 201 -4.64 -9.71 3.57
N ARG A 202 -3.79 -9.87 4.59
CA ARG A 202 -3.83 -9.08 5.82
C ARG A 202 -3.19 -7.71 5.57
N ILE A 203 -3.77 -6.67 6.13
CA ILE A 203 -3.29 -5.29 5.96
C ILE A 203 -3.28 -4.61 7.32
N ILE A 204 -2.08 -4.29 7.82
CA ILE A 204 -1.88 -3.65 9.11
C ILE A 204 -1.43 -2.22 8.84
N ILE A 205 -2.17 -1.24 9.36
CA ILE A 205 -1.80 0.16 9.28
C ILE A 205 -1.56 0.64 10.70
N SER A 206 -0.31 0.98 10.99
CA SER A 206 0.15 1.41 12.31
C SER A 206 0.63 2.86 12.29
N PRO A 207 0.42 3.64 13.36
CA PRO A 207 1.00 4.97 13.46
C PRO A 207 2.52 4.95 13.39
N THR A 208 3.14 3.94 14.00
CA THR A 208 4.58 3.74 14.11
C THR A 208 4.89 2.24 14.15
N ASP A 209 6.17 1.86 14.03
CA ASP A 209 6.60 0.47 14.19
C ASP A 209 6.67 0.10 15.68
N PHE A 210 5.61 -0.51 16.20
CA PHE A 210 5.55 -0.96 17.60
C PHE A 210 6.47 -2.14 17.93
N ARG A 211 7.20 -2.69 16.96
CA ARG A 211 8.28 -3.67 17.20
C ARG A 211 9.53 -2.99 17.76
N ASP A 212 9.73 -1.72 17.42
CA ASP A 212 10.79 -0.89 17.97
C ASP A 212 10.33 -0.26 19.30
N PRO A 213 10.97 -0.59 20.43
CA PRO A 213 10.61 -0.03 21.73
C PRO A 213 10.89 1.48 21.85
N THR A 214 11.70 2.05 20.94
CA THR A 214 12.03 3.48 20.92
C THR A 214 11.04 4.30 20.10
N SER A 215 10.13 3.65 19.36
CA SER A 215 9.13 4.32 18.54
C SER A 215 8.21 5.22 19.37
N HIS A 216 7.98 6.42 18.86
CA HIS A 216 7.09 7.38 19.50
C HIS A 216 5.62 6.93 19.37
N VAL A 217 4.98 6.67 20.49
CA VAL A 217 3.54 6.33 20.52
C VAL A 217 2.73 7.63 20.51
N PRO A 218 1.77 7.81 19.58
CA PRO A 218 0.91 8.99 19.58
C PRO A 218 0.14 9.14 20.90
N THR A 219 -0.20 10.38 21.23
CA THR A 219 -0.98 10.69 22.44
C THR A 219 -2.31 9.95 22.41
N ILE A 220 -2.60 9.19 23.48
CA ILE A 220 -3.85 8.45 23.62
C ILE A 220 -4.91 9.40 24.17
N VAL A 221 -5.82 9.85 23.29
CA VAL A 221 -6.91 10.78 23.64
C VAL A 221 -8.20 10.05 24.01
N ASN A 222 -8.38 8.81 23.55
CA ASN A 222 -9.57 7.99 23.79
C ASN A 222 -9.16 6.65 24.42
N PRO A 223 -9.94 6.10 25.38
CA PRO A 223 -9.63 4.82 26.03
C PRO A 223 -9.46 3.65 25.04
N TRP A 224 -10.32 3.58 24.01
CA TRP A 224 -10.26 2.52 23.01
C TRP A 224 -9.01 2.61 22.10
N LEU A 225 -8.35 3.75 22.02
CA LEU A 225 -7.11 3.89 21.27
C LEU A 225 -5.98 3.10 21.92
N ARG A 226 -6.00 2.97 23.25
CA ARG A 226 -5.08 2.05 23.97
C ARG A 226 -5.33 0.60 23.57
N GLU A 227 -6.59 0.19 23.47
CA GLU A 227 -6.98 -1.15 23.03
C GLU A 227 -6.46 -1.43 21.61
N LEU A 228 -6.69 -0.50 20.68
CA LEU A 228 -6.19 -0.58 19.31
C LEU A 228 -4.66 -0.73 19.25
N TYR A 229 -3.93 0.11 19.97
CA TYR A 229 -2.47 0.10 19.93
C TYR A 229 -1.85 -1.12 20.61
N LEU A 230 -2.50 -1.68 21.64
CA LEU A 230 -2.13 -2.97 22.22
C LEU A 230 -2.35 -4.11 21.21
N ALA A 231 -3.47 -4.11 20.51
CA ALA A 231 -3.74 -5.08 19.45
C ALA A 231 -2.74 -5.00 18.31
N LEU A 232 -2.43 -3.79 17.83
CA LEU A 232 -1.40 -3.56 16.80
C LEU A 232 -0.01 -4.03 17.27
N ARG A 233 0.38 -3.71 18.49
CA ARG A 233 1.65 -4.16 19.08
C ARG A 233 1.74 -5.68 19.11
N THR A 234 0.70 -6.35 19.59
CA THR A 234 0.63 -7.81 19.67
C THR A 234 0.71 -8.44 18.29
N GLU A 235 -0.04 -7.89 17.34
CA GLU A 235 -0.05 -8.38 15.96
C GLU A 235 1.31 -8.24 15.28
N LEU A 236 1.96 -7.08 15.42
CA LEU A 236 3.25 -6.78 14.79
C LEU A 236 4.40 -7.67 15.30
N GLN A 237 4.30 -8.24 16.52
CA GLN A 237 5.32 -9.18 17.02
C GLN A 237 5.45 -10.47 16.20
N GLN A 238 4.47 -10.80 15.37
CA GLN A 238 4.53 -11.95 14.47
C GLN A 238 5.47 -11.72 13.27
N TYR A 239 5.84 -10.46 12.99
CA TYR A 239 6.60 -10.04 11.82
C TYR A 239 8.02 -9.63 12.22
N ARG A 240 9.00 -10.40 11.78
CA ARG A 240 10.43 -10.11 12.03
C ARG A 240 11.15 -9.90 10.70
N ARG A 241 12.06 -8.93 10.67
CA ARG A 241 13.00 -8.76 9.55
C ARG A 241 14.18 -9.72 9.69
#